data_4415a595504f9d5af7bd0bbcb4c01af8
#
_entry.id   4415a595504f9d5af7bd0bbcb4c01af8
#
_cell.length_a   1.000
_cell.length_b   1.000
_cell.length_c   1.000
_cell.angle_alpha   90.00
_cell.angle_beta   90.00
_cell.angle_gamma   90.00
#
_symmetry.space_group_name_H-M   'P 1'
#
loop_
_entity.id
_entity.type
_entity.pdbx_description
1 polymer ?
#
loop_
_entity_poly.entity_id
_entity_poly.type
_entity_poly.pdbx_seq_one_letter_code
_entity_poly.pdbx_strand_id
1 'polypeptide(L)'
;MDVDEAIELVLYAFNNGEQGDLFVRKAPACTMINLVHALEKIINKKAKIKIVGTRHGEKTHETLVSQEEMRSAFENKNFFRIRPDTRDLNYSKYFSKGKKYKKLESYNSNNTKIMNINEIASKLKTARLSRDLFNV
;
A
#
# COMPACT_ATOMS: atom_id res chain seq x y z
N MET A 1 3.49 -0.01 -6.10
CA MET A 1 2.87 -1.13 -6.85
C MET A 1 3.00 -0.78 -8.32
N ASP A 2 3.53 -1.68 -9.13
CA ASP A 2 3.59 -1.52 -10.60
C ASP A 2 2.32 -2.09 -11.26
N VAL A 3 2.24 -2.01 -12.60
CA VAL A 3 1.05 -2.43 -13.36
C VAL A 3 0.86 -3.95 -13.29
N ASP A 4 1.94 -4.72 -13.35
CA ASP A 4 1.87 -6.19 -13.30
C ASP A 4 1.38 -6.65 -11.92
N GLU A 5 1.86 -6.01 -10.84
CA GLU A 5 1.36 -6.24 -9.48
C GLU A 5 -0.11 -5.85 -9.31
N ALA A 6 -0.58 -4.82 -10.03
CA ALA A 6 -2.00 -4.43 -10.02
C ALA A 6 -2.87 -5.48 -10.73
N ILE A 7 -2.40 -5.99 -11.86
CA ILE A 7 -3.08 -7.07 -12.60
C ILE A 7 -3.16 -8.34 -11.75
N GLU A 8 -2.05 -8.73 -11.08
CA GLU A 8 -2.05 -9.86 -10.15
C GLU A 8 -3.10 -9.71 -9.04
N LEU A 9 -3.22 -8.50 -8.47
CA LEU A 9 -4.21 -8.22 -7.44
C LEU A 9 -5.64 -8.41 -7.97
N VAL A 10 -5.94 -7.90 -9.18
CA VAL A 10 -7.26 -8.05 -9.82
C VAL A 10 -7.56 -9.52 -10.08
N LEU A 11 -6.64 -10.27 -10.68
CA LEU A 11 -6.81 -11.70 -10.96
C LEU A 11 -6.98 -12.50 -9.66
N TYR A 12 -6.24 -12.14 -8.61
CA TYR A 12 -6.39 -12.77 -7.31
C TYR A 12 -7.78 -12.51 -6.73
N ALA A 13 -8.28 -11.27 -6.83
CA ALA A 13 -9.61 -10.90 -6.36
C ALA A 13 -10.72 -11.66 -7.12
N PHE A 14 -10.60 -11.80 -8.44
CA PHE A 14 -11.54 -12.59 -9.25
C PHE A 14 -11.61 -14.06 -8.82
N ASN A 15 -10.47 -14.67 -8.52
CA ASN A 15 -10.40 -16.09 -8.20
C ASN A 15 -10.76 -16.41 -6.73
N ASN A 16 -10.62 -15.44 -5.82
CA ASN A 16 -10.71 -15.68 -4.37
C ASN A 16 -11.72 -14.78 -3.65
N GLY A 17 -12.30 -13.81 -4.37
CA GLY A 17 -13.22 -12.84 -3.78
C GLY A 17 -14.66 -13.36 -3.71
N GLU A 18 -15.36 -12.88 -2.70
CA GLU A 18 -16.83 -12.97 -2.59
C GLU A 18 -17.42 -11.57 -2.83
N GLN A 19 -18.73 -11.51 -3.04
CA GLN A 19 -19.38 -10.23 -3.30
C GLN A 19 -19.17 -9.23 -2.16
N GLY A 20 -18.67 -8.03 -2.50
CA GLY A 20 -18.41 -6.96 -1.56
C GLY A 20 -17.04 -7.00 -0.88
N ASP A 21 -16.20 -8.00 -1.16
CA ASP A 21 -14.84 -8.04 -0.64
C ASP A 21 -13.97 -6.94 -1.24
N LEU A 22 -13.12 -6.36 -0.41
CA LEU A 22 -12.07 -5.45 -0.80
C LEU A 22 -10.70 -6.11 -0.58
N PHE A 23 -9.83 -6.07 -1.59
CA PHE A 23 -8.47 -6.56 -1.50
C PHE A 23 -7.47 -5.42 -1.53
N VAL A 24 -6.56 -5.39 -0.56
CA VAL A 24 -5.49 -4.39 -0.47
C VAL A 24 -4.14 -5.09 -0.46
N ARG A 25 -3.30 -4.80 -1.47
CA ARG A 25 -1.95 -5.36 -1.57
C ARG A 25 -1.04 -4.73 -0.51
N LYS A 26 -0.23 -5.55 0.15
CA LYS A 26 0.85 -5.11 1.02
C LYS A 26 2.03 -4.62 0.17
N ALA A 27 1.97 -3.36 -0.25
CA ALA A 27 3.01 -2.76 -1.06
C ALA A 27 4.11 -2.14 -0.18
N PRO A 28 5.40 -2.35 -0.50
CA PRO A 28 6.47 -1.64 0.17
C PRO A 28 6.43 -0.15 -0.21
N ALA A 29 6.89 0.70 0.71
CA ALA A 29 7.00 2.14 0.51
C ALA A 29 8.46 2.58 0.34
N CYS A 30 8.68 3.81 -0.07
CA CYS A 30 9.99 4.45 -0.07
C CYS A 30 9.85 5.93 0.30
N THR A 31 10.94 6.52 0.79
CA THR A 31 11.01 7.97 0.96
C THR A 31 11.26 8.63 -0.38
N MET A 32 10.80 9.88 -0.55
CA MET A 32 11.05 10.65 -1.78
C MET A 32 12.55 10.86 -2.02
N ILE A 33 13.34 11.04 -0.96
CA ILE A 33 14.79 11.17 -1.05
C ILE A 33 15.45 9.89 -1.59
N ASN A 34 15.07 8.72 -1.05
CA ASN A 34 15.58 7.44 -1.54
C ASN A 34 15.18 7.16 -3.00
N LEU A 35 13.99 7.60 -3.39
CA LEU A 35 13.54 7.51 -4.78
C LEU A 35 14.44 8.34 -5.72
N VAL A 36 14.75 9.59 -5.34
CA VAL A 36 15.65 10.45 -6.13
C VAL A 36 17.04 9.82 -6.24
N HIS A 37 17.62 9.33 -5.13
CA HIS A 37 18.93 8.68 -5.17
C HIS A 37 18.94 7.37 -5.99
N ALA A 38 17.83 6.62 -6.00
CA ALA A 38 17.69 5.47 -6.87
C ALA A 38 17.68 5.85 -8.37
N LEU A 39 16.99 6.94 -8.72
CA LEU A 39 16.98 7.49 -10.07
C LEU A 39 18.36 8.02 -10.48
N GLU A 40 19.05 8.77 -9.60
CA GLU A 40 20.44 9.19 -9.84
C GLU A 40 21.36 8.02 -10.18
N LYS A 41 21.18 6.91 -9.44
CA LYS A 41 21.97 5.69 -9.67
C LYS A 41 21.65 5.04 -11.01
N ILE A 42 20.40 5.04 -11.46
CA ILE A 42 19.99 4.46 -12.75
C ILE A 42 20.51 5.31 -13.91
N ILE A 43 20.34 6.64 -13.81
CA ILE A 43 20.62 7.59 -14.90
C ILE A 43 22.11 7.97 -14.91
N ASN A 44 22.86 7.65 -13.85
CA ASN A 44 24.25 8.07 -13.61
C ASN A 44 24.44 9.60 -13.68
N LYS A 45 23.48 10.35 -13.13
CA LYS A 45 23.52 11.82 -13.05
C LYS A 45 23.04 12.28 -11.67
N LYS A 46 23.63 13.37 -11.16
CA LYS A 46 23.21 13.99 -9.91
C LYS A 46 22.01 14.91 -10.14
N ALA A 47 21.01 14.81 -9.27
CA ALA A 47 19.85 15.70 -9.28
C ALA A 47 20.07 16.89 -8.34
N LYS A 48 19.56 18.05 -8.73
CA LYS A 48 19.51 19.22 -7.83
C LYS A 48 18.23 19.12 -6.99
N ILE A 49 18.38 18.76 -5.71
CA ILE A 49 17.27 18.62 -4.78
C ILE A 49 16.98 19.96 -4.10
N LYS A 50 15.71 20.37 -4.10
CA LYS A 50 15.21 21.50 -3.31
C LYS A 50 14.11 21.01 -2.37
N ILE A 51 14.34 21.15 -1.07
CA ILE A 51 13.35 20.82 -0.04
C ILE A 51 12.41 22.00 0.12
N VAL A 52 11.12 21.80 -0.16
CA VAL A 52 10.09 22.86 -0.09
C VAL A 52 9.19 22.76 1.14
N GLY A 53 9.35 21.69 1.97
CA GLY A 53 8.51 21.43 3.12
C GLY A 53 7.15 20.83 2.76
N THR A 54 6.30 20.61 3.77
CA THR A 54 4.95 20.06 3.60
C THR A 54 3.97 21.17 3.22
N ARG A 55 3.18 20.97 2.18
CA ARG A 55 2.14 21.90 1.74
C ARG A 55 0.88 21.72 2.57
N HIS A 56 0.03 22.76 2.61
CA HIS A 56 -1.27 22.67 3.28
C HIS A 56 -2.12 21.58 2.63
N GLY A 57 -2.66 20.67 3.46
CA GLY A 57 -3.46 19.53 3.01
C GLY A 57 -2.67 18.33 2.49
N GLU A 58 -1.35 18.38 2.46
CA GLU A 58 -0.50 17.26 2.05
C GLU A 58 -0.42 16.22 3.19
N LYS A 59 -0.66 14.96 2.84
CA LYS A 59 -0.52 13.85 3.79
C LYS A 59 0.94 13.44 3.93
N THR A 60 1.40 13.26 5.17
CA THR A 60 2.75 12.74 5.45
C THR A 60 2.86 11.25 5.12
N HIS A 61 1.76 10.50 5.28
CA HIS A 61 1.67 9.06 5.02
C HIS A 61 0.37 8.74 4.32
N GLU A 62 0.42 7.82 3.36
CA GLU A 62 -0.75 7.29 2.67
C GLU A 62 -1.33 6.11 3.44
N THR A 63 -2.60 6.20 3.80
CA THR A 63 -3.34 5.11 4.44
C THR A 63 -3.95 4.20 3.38
N LEU A 64 -3.62 2.92 3.44
CA LEU A 64 -4.12 1.89 2.53
C LEU A 64 -5.28 1.10 3.13
N VAL A 65 -5.27 0.87 4.46
CA VAL A 65 -6.37 0.26 5.21
C VAL A 65 -6.57 1.09 6.48
N SER A 66 -7.76 1.58 6.69
CA SER A 66 -8.11 2.36 7.88
C SER A 66 -8.13 1.48 9.14
N GLN A 67 -8.12 2.13 10.31
CA GLN A 67 -8.21 1.42 11.58
C GLN A 67 -9.53 0.65 11.73
N GLU A 68 -10.61 1.20 11.18
CA GLU A 68 -11.94 0.59 11.18
C GLU A 68 -11.96 -0.66 10.31
N GLU A 69 -11.42 -0.59 9.10
CA GLU A 69 -11.32 -1.71 8.16
C GLU A 69 -10.42 -2.83 8.68
N MET A 70 -9.33 -2.48 9.38
CA MET A 70 -8.44 -3.46 10.01
C MET A 70 -9.16 -4.37 11.03
N ARG A 71 -10.33 -3.97 11.55
CA ARG A 71 -11.13 -4.81 12.46
C ARG A 71 -11.75 -6.02 11.76
N SER A 72 -12.07 -5.88 10.48
CA SER A 72 -12.64 -6.95 9.64
C SER A 72 -11.67 -7.50 8.61
N ALA A 73 -10.41 -7.02 8.61
CA ALA A 73 -9.39 -7.44 7.68
C ALA A 73 -8.82 -8.82 8.03
N PHE A 74 -8.76 -9.69 7.06
CA PHE A 74 -8.01 -10.94 7.10
C PHE A 74 -6.66 -10.72 6.43
N GLU A 75 -5.60 -10.96 7.18
CA GLU A 75 -4.24 -10.79 6.70
C GLU A 75 -3.75 -12.07 6.02
N ASN A 76 -3.34 -11.96 4.76
CA ASN A 76 -2.58 -12.96 4.04
C ASN A 76 -1.14 -12.49 3.83
N LYS A 77 -0.26 -13.33 3.29
CA LYS A 77 1.14 -13.00 3.01
C LYS A 77 1.30 -11.70 2.22
N ASN A 78 0.52 -11.53 1.16
CA ASN A 78 0.66 -10.43 0.19
C ASN A 78 -0.50 -9.44 0.19
N PHE A 79 -1.63 -9.76 0.85
CA PHE A 79 -2.86 -8.99 0.75
C PHE A 79 -3.57 -8.90 2.10
N PHE A 80 -4.35 -7.84 2.28
CA PHE A 80 -5.46 -7.81 3.22
C PHE A 80 -6.74 -8.05 2.43
N ARG A 81 -7.61 -8.93 2.94
CA ARG A 81 -9.00 -9.10 2.50
C ARG A 81 -9.91 -8.49 3.54
N ILE A 82 -10.68 -7.50 3.17
CA ILE A 82 -11.63 -6.81 4.03
C ILE A 82 -13.02 -7.23 3.57
N ARG A 83 -13.76 -7.90 4.46
CA ARG A 83 -15.12 -8.33 4.18
C ARG A 83 -16.11 -7.19 4.38
N PRO A 84 -17.19 -7.13 3.58
CA PRO A 84 -18.24 -6.16 3.79
C PRO A 84 -18.91 -6.35 5.15
N ASP A 85 -19.38 -5.27 5.73
CA ASP A 85 -20.23 -5.35 6.91
C ASP A 85 -21.65 -5.78 6.49
N THR A 86 -21.94 -7.05 6.65
CA THR A 86 -23.25 -7.65 6.33
C THR A 86 -24.23 -7.61 7.50
N ARG A 87 -23.89 -6.89 8.59
CA ARG A 87 -24.75 -6.81 9.76
C ARG A 87 -26.02 -6.03 9.43
N ASP A 88 -27.15 -6.62 9.81
CA ASP A 88 -28.45 -5.97 9.76
C ASP A 88 -28.48 -4.75 10.71
N LEU A 89 -29.22 -3.69 10.37
CA LEU A 89 -29.39 -2.49 11.20
C LEU A 89 -30.08 -2.74 12.55
N ASN A 90 -30.47 -3.98 12.83
CA ASN A 90 -31.07 -4.37 14.12
C ASN A 90 -30.01 -4.51 15.21
N TYR A 91 -29.64 -3.38 15.80
CA TYR A 91 -28.63 -3.27 16.85
C TYR A 91 -28.86 -4.17 18.07
N SER A 92 -30.11 -4.58 18.35
CA SER A 92 -30.44 -5.42 19.52
C SER A 92 -29.79 -6.80 19.49
N LYS A 93 -29.43 -7.32 18.32
CA LYS A 93 -28.75 -8.61 18.16
C LYS A 93 -27.23 -8.54 18.40
N TYR A 94 -26.66 -7.35 18.48
CA TYR A 94 -25.21 -7.14 18.51
C TYR A 94 -24.66 -6.63 19.83
N PHE A 95 -25.49 -6.52 20.87
CA PHE A 95 -25.03 -6.33 22.25
C PHE A 95 -24.41 -7.62 22.78
N SER A 96 -23.38 -8.11 22.12
CA SER A 96 -22.50 -9.12 22.70
C SER A 96 -21.51 -8.40 23.62
N LYS A 97 -21.23 -8.99 24.79
CA LYS A 97 -20.20 -8.52 25.73
C LYS A 97 -18.94 -8.18 24.95
N GLY A 98 -18.57 -6.89 24.94
CA GLY A 98 -17.48 -6.37 24.12
C GLY A 98 -16.19 -7.14 24.37
N LYS A 99 -15.62 -7.75 23.32
CA LYS A 99 -14.25 -8.25 23.39
C LYS A 99 -13.33 -7.05 23.56
N LYS A 100 -12.37 -7.11 24.48
CA LYS A 100 -11.30 -6.10 24.56
C LYS A 100 -10.61 -6.05 23.20
N TYR A 101 -10.79 -4.96 22.48
CA TYR A 101 -10.13 -4.75 21.21
C TYR A 101 -8.62 -4.59 21.45
N LYS A 102 -7.80 -5.41 20.77
CA LYS A 102 -6.41 -5.01 20.54
C LYS A 102 -6.46 -3.68 19.80
N LYS A 103 -5.62 -2.72 20.22
CA LYS A 103 -5.45 -1.46 19.48
C LYS A 103 -4.91 -1.81 18.10
N LEU A 104 -5.78 -1.90 17.11
CA LEU A 104 -5.40 -2.14 15.73
C LEU A 104 -4.93 -0.80 15.18
N GLU A 105 -3.81 -0.81 14.52
CA GLU A 105 -3.29 0.36 13.80
C GLU A 105 -3.72 0.28 12.33
N SER A 106 -3.94 1.45 11.71
CA SER A 106 -4.15 1.52 10.26
C SER A 106 -2.94 1.00 9.52
N TYR A 107 -3.12 0.35 8.37
CA TYR A 107 -2.03 0.02 7.48
C TYR A 107 -1.74 1.21 6.56
N ASN A 108 -0.53 1.73 6.62
CA ASN A 108 -0.14 2.94 5.91
C ASN A 108 1.32 2.88 5.46
N SER A 109 1.76 3.87 4.67
CA SER A 109 3.11 3.92 4.11
C SER A 109 4.24 4.07 5.15
N ASN A 110 3.92 4.36 6.42
CA ASN A 110 4.92 4.45 7.49
C ASN A 110 5.17 3.12 8.20
N ASN A 111 4.16 2.22 8.26
CA ASN A 111 4.26 0.94 8.95
C ASN A 111 4.36 -0.28 8.02
N THR A 112 4.58 -0.05 6.73
CA THR A 112 4.94 -1.08 5.76
C THR A 112 6.47 -1.21 5.62
N LYS A 113 6.94 -2.22 4.85
CA LYS A 113 8.37 -2.34 4.54
C LYS A 113 8.87 -1.12 3.77
N ILE A 114 9.89 -0.43 4.31
CA ILE A 114 10.54 0.68 3.61
C ILE A 114 11.70 0.13 2.78
N MET A 115 11.67 0.40 1.47
CA MET A 115 12.71 -0.02 0.53
C MET A 115 13.96 0.85 0.64
N ASN A 116 15.13 0.23 0.54
CA ASN A 116 16.40 0.93 0.38
C ASN A 116 16.62 1.35 -1.10
N ILE A 117 17.65 2.17 -1.34
CA ILE A 117 17.97 2.72 -2.68
C ILE A 117 18.18 1.62 -3.73
N ASN A 118 18.82 0.50 -3.37
CA ASN A 118 19.09 -0.58 -4.29
C ASN A 118 17.82 -1.35 -4.66
N GLU A 119 16.95 -1.61 -3.69
CA GLU A 119 15.65 -2.25 -3.92
C GLU A 119 14.77 -1.38 -4.82
N ILE A 120 14.74 -0.06 -4.59
CA ILE A 120 14.01 0.89 -5.43
C ILE A 120 14.58 0.88 -6.85
N ALA A 121 15.90 0.98 -7.01
CA ALA A 121 16.54 0.98 -8.33
C ALA A 121 16.26 -0.33 -9.10
N SER A 122 16.31 -1.47 -8.43
CA SER A 122 15.96 -2.76 -9.02
C SER A 122 14.49 -2.79 -9.46
N LYS A 123 13.56 -2.37 -8.59
CA LYS A 123 12.13 -2.34 -8.90
C LYS A 123 11.81 -1.39 -10.07
N LEU A 124 12.46 -0.22 -10.12
CA LEU A 124 12.29 0.72 -11.22
C LEU A 124 12.78 0.14 -12.56
N LYS A 125 13.90 -0.60 -12.57
CA LYS A 125 14.41 -1.24 -13.79
C LYS A 125 13.51 -2.36 -14.32
N THR A 126 12.82 -3.07 -13.45
CA THR A 126 11.92 -4.17 -13.84
C THR A 126 10.55 -3.68 -14.26
N ALA A 127 10.12 -2.47 -13.83
CA ALA A 127 8.82 -1.91 -14.20
C ALA A 127 8.76 -1.64 -15.71
N ARG A 128 7.64 -2.00 -16.37
CA ARG A 128 7.46 -1.86 -17.84
C ARG A 128 7.72 -0.44 -18.35
N LEU A 129 7.28 0.58 -17.61
CA LEU A 129 7.50 1.98 -17.99
C LEU A 129 8.98 2.38 -18.06
N SER A 130 9.85 1.73 -17.32
CA SER A 130 11.27 2.09 -17.29
C SER A 130 12.03 1.62 -18.52
N ARG A 131 11.58 0.56 -19.19
CA ARG A 131 12.22 0.05 -20.41
C ARG A 131 12.14 1.07 -21.55
N ASP A 132 11.02 1.80 -21.65
CA ASP A 132 10.81 2.80 -22.71
C ASP A 132 11.43 4.17 -22.37
N LEU A 133 11.56 4.50 -21.06
CA LEU A 133 12.07 5.80 -20.63
C LEU A 133 13.59 5.88 -20.48
N PHE A 134 14.25 4.76 -20.22
CA PHE A 134 15.69 4.80 -19.90
C PHE A 134 16.59 4.18 -20.98
N ASN A 135 16.06 3.57 -22.04
CA ASN A 135 16.82 2.94 -23.14
C ASN A 135 18.08 2.19 -22.65
N VAL A 136 17.95 1.41 -21.56
CA VAL A 136 19.03 0.67 -20.92
C VAL A 136 18.79 -0.83 -21.04
#